data_334c2ce8bd2c3fac10cfd0a66d09d692
#
_entry.id   334c2ce8bd2c3fac10cfd0a66d09d692
#
_cell.length_a   1.000
_cell.length_b   1.000
_cell.length_c   1.000
_cell.angle_alpha   90.00
_cell.angle_beta   90.00
_cell.angle_gamma   90.00
#
_symmetry.space_group_name_H-M   'P 1'
#
loop_
_entity.id
_entity.type
_entity.pdbx_description
1 polymer ?
#
loop_
_entity_poly.entity_id
_entity_poly.type
_entity_poly.pdbx_seq_one_letter_code
_entity_poly.pdbx_strand_id
1 'polypeptide(L)'
;MHIVWITAFGVGGATIAGSLLGFILKNISKKFSNVILSFAAGVMLAASVIGLVLPSLEYGGAFALPVTVAGIFAGALCVNMLDKLIPKLNGLAGVNTENSPQLNGVLLFVMAIALHNLPEGIAAGVGFGTGNIKDAFTVAGGIALQNLPEGMIIIAPMLSAGISAKRTMLSAIGTVVIEIIGTLLGYYAVTISGIILPFALALAGGTMLYVISDEIIPATHTDGCERSATFSLFLGFCVMLAMNFYL
;
A
#
# COMPACT_ATOMS: atom_id res chain seq x y z
N MET A 1 -22.80 -4.49 1.61
CA MET A 1 -22.26 -4.52 0.24
C MET A 1 -21.98 -3.14 -0.35
N HIS A 2 -22.92 -2.18 -0.33
CA HIS A 2 -22.70 -0.84 -0.89
C HIS A 2 -21.49 -0.11 -0.26
N ILE A 3 -21.31 -0.22 1.05
CA ILE A 3 -20.22 0.45 1.78
C ILE A 3 -18.84 -0.02 1.31
N VAL A 4 -18.66 -1.33 1.07
CA VAL A 4 -17.39 -1.89 0.60
C VAL A 4 -17.01 -1.35 -0.79
N TRP A 5 -18.00 -1.22 -1.69
CA TRP A 5 -17.77 -0.61 -2.99
C TRP A 5 -17.40 0.88 -2.87
N ILE A 6 -18.09 1.63 -2.01
CA ILE A 6 -17.76 3.04 -1.74
C ILE A 6 -16.33 3.14 -1.21
N THR A 7 -15.93 2.26 -0.31
CA THR A 7 -14.56 2.23 0.23
C THR A 7 -13.54 1.88 -0.85
N ALA A 8 -13.77 0.81 -1.61
CA ALA A 8 -12.87 0.39 -2.68
C ALA A 8 -12.65 1.50 -3.73
N PHE A 9 -13.73 2.16 -4.16
CA PHE A 9 -13.63 3.30 -5.08
C PHE A 9 -13.05 4.55 -4.40
N GLY A 10 -13.28 4.76 -3.10
CA GLY A 10 -12.71 5.87 -2.35
C GLY A 10 -11.21 5.76 -2.20
N VAL A 11 -10.72 4.58 -1.83
CA VAL A 11 -9.30 4.28 -1.67
C VAL A 11 -8.58 4.36 -3.02
N GLY A 12 -9.07 3.65 -4.05
CA GLY A 12 -8.52 3.73 -5.39
C GLY A 12 -8.65 5.12 -6.03
N GLY A 13 -9.71 5.86 -5.69
CA GLY A 13 -9.89 7.26 -6.09
C GLY A 13 -8.80 8.19 -5.56
N ALA A 14 -8.28 7.92 -4.36
CA ALA A 14 -7.15 8.67 -3.80
C ALA A 14 -5.87 8.44 -4.63
N THR A 15 -5.59 7.22 -5.07
CA THR A 15 -4.48 6.91 -5.99
C THR A 15 -4.61 7.66 -7.32
N ILE A 16 -5.82 7.71 -7.90
CA ILE A 16 -6.07 8.49 -9.13
C ILE A 16 -5.88 9.99 -8.89
N ALA A 17 -6.40 10.52 -7.77
CA ALA A 17 -6.21 11.93 -7.40
C ALA A 17 -4.73 12.25 -7.22
N GLY A 18 -3.97 11.38 -6.55
CA GLY A 18 -2.52 11.48 -6.42
C GLY A 18 -1.82 11.47 -7.79
N SER A 19 -2.21 10.58 -8.68
CA SER A 19 -1.67 10.51 -10.03
C SER A 19 -1.93 11.80 -10.84
N LEU A 20 -3.13 12.36 -10.75
CA LEU A 20 -3.45 13.66 -11.37
C LEU A 20 -2.58 14.79 -10.79
N LEU A 21 -2.39 14.82 -9.46
CA LEU A 21 -1.47 15.76 -8.83
C LEU A 21 -0.03 15.54 -9.31
N GLY A 22 0.40 14.29 -9.51
CA GLY A 22 1.70 13.94 -10.06
C GLY A 22 1.92 14.49 -11.47
N PHE A 23 0.92 14.53 -12.33
CA PHE A 23 0.99 15.19 -13.64
C PHE A 23 1.16 16.71 -13.54
N ILE A 24 0.53 17.34 -12.55
CA ILE A 24 0.66 18.77 -12.30
C ILE A 24 2.05 19.07 -11.73
N LEU A 25 2.51 18.24 -10.79
CA LEU A 25 3.73 18.43 -10.02
C LEU A 25 4.92 17.61 -10.58
N LYS A 26 4.91 17.24 -11.86
CA LYS A 26 5.91 16.35 -12.49
C LYS A 26 7.38 16.76 -12.33
N ASN A 27 7.66 17.99 -11.94
CA ASN A 27 9.00 18.55 -11.74
C ASN A 27 9.36 18.70 -10.26
N ILE A 28 8.75 17.93 -9.35
CA ILE A 28 9.12 17.96 -7.93
C ILE A 28 10.55 17.44 -7.72
N SER A 29 11.24 18.03 -6.74
CA SER A 29 12.57 17.55 -6.37
C SER A 29 12.50 16.16 -5.72
N LYS A 30 13.56 15.36 -5.90
CA LYS A 30 13.69 14.07 -5.19
C LYS A 30 13.49 14.22 -3.68
N LYS A 31 14.06 15.29 -3.09
CA LYS A 31 13.93 15.58 -1.67
C LYS A 31 12.46 15.72 -1.25
N PHE A 32 11.67 16.46 -2.00
CA PHE A 32 10.24 16.64 -1.71
C PHE A 32 9.46 15.32 -1.89
N SER A 33 9.78 14.56 -2.93
CA SER A 33 9.22 13.20 -3.14
C SER A 33 9.51 12.27 -1.97
N ASN A 34 10.77 12.22 -1.49
CA ASN A 34 11.17 11.40 -0.34
C ASN A 34 10.43 11.80 0.94
N VAL A 35 10.26 13.10 1.20
CA VAL A 35 9.52 13.60 2.36
C VAL A 35 8.05 13.20 2.31
N ILE A 36 7.40 13.31 1.15
CA ILE A 36 5.99 12.93 0.98
C ILE A 36 5.82 11.40 1.11
N LEU A 37 6.71 10.62 0.51
CA LEU A 37 6.65 9.17 0.62
C LEU A 37 6.93 8.68 2.04
N SER A 38 7.83 9.35 2.77
CA SER A 38 8.04 9.07 4.19
C SER A 38 6.81 9.39 5.06
N PHE A 39 6.06 10.44 4.72
CA PHE A 39 4.78 10.71 5.35
C PHE A 39 3.79 9.55 5.15
N ALA A 40 3.67 9.07 3.91
CA ALA A 40 2.83 7.91 3.59
C ALA A 40 3.27 6.67 4.39
N ALA A 41 4.58 6.39 4.45
CA ALA A 41 5.12 5.29 5.27
C ALA A 41 4.73 5.40 6.75
N GLY A 42 4.70 6.61 7.30
CA GLY A 42 4.25 6.85 8.67
C GLY A 42 2.77 6.54 8.87
N VAL A 43 1.91 6.97 7.94
CA VAL A 43 0.48 6.64 7.94
C VAL A 43 0.29 5.12 7.84
N MET A 44 0.97 4.46 6.89
CA MET A 44 0.94 3.02 6.71
C MET A 44 1.37 2.26 7.97
N LEU A 45 2.45 2.71 8.63
CA LEU A 45 2.97 2.08 9.84
C LEU A 45 1.93 2.11 10.98
N ALA A 46 1.31 3.25 11.20
CA ALA A 46 0.26 3.39 12.20
C ALA A 46 -0.98 2.56 11.84
N ALA A 47 -1.44 2.61 10.57
CA ALA A 47 -2.57 1.83 10.08
C ALA A 47 -2.32 0.32 10.23
N SER A 48 -1.12 -0.16 9.89
CA SER A 48 -0.75 -1.58 10.01
C SER A 48 -0.79 -2.05 11.46
N VAL A 49 -0.22 -1.29 12.38
CA VAL A 49 -0.14 -1.69 13.78
C VAL A 49 -1.49 -1.53 14.47
N ILE A 50 -2.07 -0.33 14.40
CA ILE A 50 -3.27 0.02 15.18
C ILE A 50 -4.53 -0.54 14.52
N GLY A 51 -4.61 -0.49 13.18
CA GLY A 51 -5.80 -0.91 12.44
C GLY A 51 -5.86 -2.39 12.09
N LEU A 52 -4.74 -3.11 12.12
CA LEU A 52 -4.68 -4.50 11.68
C LEU A 52 -4.06 -5.44 12.72
N VAL A 53 -2.83 -5.16 13.19
CA VAL A 53 -2.13 -6.08 14.10
C VAL A 53 -2.78 -6.12 15.49
N LEU A 54 -3.11 -4.97 16.08
CA LEU A 54 -3.78 -4.93 17.38
C LEU A 54 -5.17 -5.57 17.33
N PRO A 55 -6.06 -5.26 16.37
CA PRO A 55 -7.33 -5.99 16.23
C PRO A 55 -7.15 -7.48 16.01
N SER A 56 -6.11 -7.95 15.29
CA SER A 56 -5.81 -9.38 15.19
C SER A 56 -5.64 -10.04 16.57
N LEU A 57 -4.96 -9.36 17.51
CA LEU A 57 -4.81 -9.85 18.90
C LEU A 57 -6.13 -9.85 19.64
N GLU A 58 -6.99 -8.85 19.43
CA GLU A 58 -8.29 -8.76 20.09
C GLU A 58 -9.27 -9.86 19.64
N TYR A 59 -9.30 -10.14 18.34
CA TYR A 59 -10.18 -11.16 17.76
C TYR A 59 -9.63 -12.60 17.82
N GLY A 60 -8.36 -12.79 18.15
CA GLY A 60 -7.67 -14.09 18.13
C GLY A 60 -8.02 -15.04 19.28
N GLY A 61 -8.73 -14.58 20.33
CA GLY A 61 -9.14 -15.38 21.49
C GLY A 61 -7.95 -16.05 22.21
N ALA A 62 -8.08 -17.32 22.57
CA ALA A 62 -7.05 -18.07 23.29
C ALA A 62 -5.72 -18.23 22.51
N PHE A 63 -5.77 -18.18 21.17
CA PHE A 63 -4.62 -18.33 20.28
C PHE A 63 -4.21 -16.99 19.62
N ALA A 64 -4.63 -15.85 20.18
CA ALA A 64 -4.38 -14.52 19.62
C ALA A 64 -2.92 -14.31 19.23
N LEU A 65 -2.00 -14.44 20.16
CA LEU A 65 -0.58 -14.18 19.91
C LEU A 65 0.04 -15.10 18.84
N PRO A 66 -0.05 -16.44 18.92
CA PRO A 66 0.52 -17.31 17.89
C PRO A 66 -0.11 -17.11 16.51
N VAL A 67 -1.41 -16.84 16.42
CA VAL A 67 -2.10 -16.57 15.14
C VAL A 67 -1.63 -15.25 14.54
N THR A 68 -1.52 -14.20 15.35
CA THR A 68 -1.04 -12.88 14.92
C THR A 68 0.42 -12.96 14.46
N VAL A 69 1.30 -13.60 15.23
CA VAL A 69 2.70 -13.78 14.84
C VAL A 69 2.81 -14.56 13.54
N ALA A 70 2.10 -15.68 13.43
CA ALA A 70 2.08 -16.47 12.20
C ALA A 70 1.58 -15.67 11.00
N GLY A 71 0.51 -14.87 11.18
CA GLY A 71 -0.04 -14.01 10.14
C GLY A 71 0.96 -12.96 9.66
N ILE A 72 1.63 -12.25 10.59
CA ILE A 72 2.65 -11.24 10.25
C ILE A 72 3.77 -11.85 9.40
N PHE A 73 4.34 -12.99 9.83
CA PHE A 73 5.41 -13.64 9.07
C PHE A 73 4.91 -14.21 7.74
N ALA A 74 3.68 -14.74 7.68
CA ALA A 74 3.08 -15.20 6.44
C ALA A 74 2.89 -14.04 5.44
N GLY A 75 2.45 -12.88 5.91
CA GLY A 75 2.32 -11.66 5.10
C GLY A 75 3.67 -11.18 4.54
N ALA A 76 4.68 -11.06 5.41
CA ALA A 76 6.03 -10.69 5.01
C ALA A 76 6.62 -11.68 3.98
N LEU A 77 6.43 -12.98 4.22
CA LEU A 77 6.89 -14.03 3.29
C LEU A 77 6.14 -13.97 1.95
N CYS A 78 4.85 -13.67 1.97
CA CYS A 78 4.04 -13.52 0.76
C CYS A 78 4.60 -12.40 -0.13
N VAL A 79 4.84 -11.21 0.41
CA VAL A 79 5.43 -10.10 -0.36
C VAL A 79 6.83 -10.47 -0.84
N ASN A 80 7.70 -10.99 0.02
CA ASN A 80 9.06 -11.42 -0.37
C ASN A 80 9.06 -12.44 -1.52
N MET A 81 8.06 -13.32 -1.57
CA MET A 81 7.90 -14.27 -2.69
C MET A 81 7.39 -13.58 -3.96
N LEU A 82 6.45 -12.63 -3.83
CA LEU A 82 5.95 -11.85 -4.94
C LEU A 82 7.05 -11.00 -5.58
N ASP A 83 7.89 -10.34 -4.80
CA ASP A 83 9.02 -9.54 -5.28
C ASP A 83 10.01 -10.39 -6.09
N LYS A 84 10.28 -11.63 -5.65
CA LYS A 84 11.11 -12.57 -6.41
C LYS A 84 10.47 -13.07 -7.69
N LEU A 85 9.14 -12.96 -7.80
CA LEU A 85 8.40 -13.37 -8.99
C LEU A 85 8.38 -12.28 -10.07
N ILE A 86 8.45 -10.99 -9.69
CA ILE A 86 8.41 -9.84 -10.61
C ILE A 86 9.40 -9.98 -11.77
N PRO A 87 10.71 -10.23 -11.55
CA PRO A 87 11.68 -10.36 -12.64
C PRO A 87 11.36 -11.52 -13.60
N LYS A 88 10.79 -12.61 -13.06
CA LYS A 88 10.41 -13.78 -13.87
C LYS A 88 9.18 -13.48 -14.74
N LEU A 89 8.20 -12.75 -14.21
CA LEU A 89 7.00 -12.34 -14.95
C LEU A 89 7.34 -11.40 -16.10
N ASN A 90 8.29 -10.49 -15.93
CA ASN A 90 8.79 -9.62 -16.99
C ASN A 90 9.42 -10.41 -18.15
N GLY A 91 10.19 -11.45 -17.85
CA GLY A 91 10.74 -12.35 -18.87
C GLY A 91 9.66 -13.10 -19.64
N LEU A 92 8.57 -13.51 -19.00
CA LEU A 92 7.43 -14.19 -19.64
C LEU A 92 6.56 -13.24 -20.46
N ALA A 93 6.45 -11.97 -20.07
CA ALA A 93 5.66 -10.96 -20.77
C ALA A 93 6.31 -10.49 -22.09
N GLY A 94 7.48 -11.03 -22.47
CA GLY A 94 8.16 -10.71 -23.72
C GLY A 94 8.59 -9.25 -23.85
N VAL A 95 8.68 -8.54 -22.72
CA VAL A 95 9.22 -7.19 -22.67
C VAL A 95 10.73 -7.32 -22.85
N ASN A 96 11.19 -7.20 -24.11
CA ASN A 96 12.60 -7.23 -24.47
C ASN A 96 13.31 -6.01 -23.86
N THR A 97 13.85 -6.21 -22.70
CA THR A 97 14.41 -5.21 -21.82
C THR A 97 15.90 -4.96 -22.08
N GLU A 98 16.51 -5.78 -22.93
CA GLU A 98 17.93 -5.67 -23.29
C GLU A 98 18.28 -4.30 -23.95
N ASN A 99 17.32 -3.64 -24.56
CA ASN A 99 17.55 -2.39 -25.29
C ASN A 99 17.33 -1.10 -24.52
N SER A 100 16.83 -1.16 -23.26
CA SER A 100 16.57 0.05 -22.45
C SER A 100 16.54 -0.25 -20.96
N PRO A 101 17.70 -0.25 -20.27
CA PRO A 101 17.79 -0.49 -18.81
C PRO A 101 16.91 0.44 -17.98
N GLN A 102 16.73 1.70 -18.42
CA GLN A 102 15.87 2.69 -17.76
C GLN A 102 14.39 2.31 -17.81
N LEU A 103 13.92 1.85 -18.96
CA LEU A 103 12.53 1.40 -19.12
C LEU A 103 12.22 0.19 -18.25
N ASN A 104 13.19 -0.72 -18.12
CA ASN A 104 13.13 -1.86 -17.22
C ASN A 104 12.94 -1.45 -15.77
N GLY A 105 13.79 -0.56 -15.25
CA GLY A 105 13.70 -0.10 -13.88
C GLY A 105 12.35 0.54 -13.58
N VAL A 106 11.80 1.31 -14.52
CA VAL A 106 10.49 1.95 -14.35
C VAL A 106 9.34 0.94 -14.39
N LEU A 107 9.39 -0.05 -15.26
CA LEU A 107 8.37 -1.11 -15.30
C LEU A 107 8.41 -1.97 -14.04
N LEU A 108 9.60 -2.32 -13.56
CA LEU A 108 9.76 -3.02 -12.28
C LEU A 108 9.18 -2.21 -11.13
N PHE A 109 9.45 -0.92 -11.08
CA PHE A 109 8.92 -0.01 -10.06
C PHE A 109 7.37 0.05 -10.10
N VAL A 110 6.77 0.18 -11.28
CA VAL A 110 5.30 0.18 -11.41
C VAL A 110 4.70 -1.17 -11.00
N MET A 111 5.37 -2.28 -11.34
CA MET A 111 4.91 -3.61 -10.91
C MET A 111 5.04 -3.80 -9.40
N ALA A 112 6.11 -3.30 -8.79
CA ALA A 112 6.26 -3.30 -7.34
C ALA A 112 5.08 -2.57 -6.69
N ILE A 113 4.78 -1.33 -7.10
CA ILE A 113 3.62 -0.58 -6.59
C ILE A 113 2.31 -1.34 -6.82
N ALA A 114 2.11 -1.96 -7.98
CA ALA A 114 0.91 -2.75 -8.24
C ALA A 114 0.77 -3.95 -7.28
N LEU A 115 1.88 -4.56 -6.90
CA LEU A 115 1.89 -5.65 -5.92
C LEU A 115 1.65 -5.16 -4.48
N HIS A 116 2.08 -3.93 -4.15
CA HIS A 116 1.78 -3.31 -2.85
C HIS A 116 0.31 -2.94 -2.71
N ASN A 117 -0.32 -2.47 -3.77
CA ASN A 117 -1.75 -2.11 -3.78
C ASN A 117 -2.66 -3.32 -3.52
N LEU A 118 -2.24 -4.56 -3.83
CA LEU A 118 -3.04 -5.75 -3.54
C LEU A 118 -3.18 -6.01 -2.03
N PRO A 119 -2.09 -6.07 -1.22
CA PRO A 119 -2.17 -6.13 0.24
C PRO A 119 -2.94 -4.97 0.87
N GLU A 120 -2.79 -3.75 0.35
CA GLU A 120 -3.51 -2.58 0.86
C GLU A 120 -5.01 -2.71 0.63
N GLY A 121 -5.41 -3.12 -0.56
CA GLY A 121 -6.79 -3.46 -0.84
C GLY A 121 -7.31 -4.55 0.11
N ILE A 122 -6.57 -5.64 0.29
CA ILE A 122 -6.94 -6.71 1.23
C ILE A 122 -7.12 -6.14 2.65
N ALA A 123 -6.22 -5.28 3.13
CA ALA A 123 -6.32 -4.63 4.42
C ALA A 123 -7.61 -3.80 4.55
N ALA A 124 -7.94 -2.98 3.54
CA ALA A 124 -9.18 -2.22 3.49
C ALA A 124 -10.42 -3.12 3.55
N GLY A 125 -10.39 -4.26 2.85
CA GLY A 125 -11.49 -5.24 2.82
C GLY A 125 -11.65 -6.01 4.12
N VAL A 126 -10.55 -6.49 4.70
CA VAL A 126 -10.52 -7.27 5.95
C VAL A 126 -11.01 -6.43 7.13
N GLY A 127 -10.73 -5.13 7.15
CA GLY A 127 -11.20 -4.21 8.18
C GLY A 127 -12.72 -4.27 8.40
N PHE A 128 -13.51 -4.60 7.38
CA PHE A 128 -14.96 -4.80 7.54
C PHE A 128 -15.34 -6.06 8.30
N GLY A 129 -14.43 -7.01 8.46
CA GLY A 129 -14.67 -8.26 9.21
C GLY A 129 -14.76 -8.05 10.72
N THR A 130 -14.26 -6.95 11.24
CA THR A 130 -14.37 -6.58 12.67
C THR A 130 -15.81 -6.34 13.12
N GLY A 131 -16.73 -6.12 12.19
CA GLY A 131 -18.11 -5.71 12.47
C GLY A 131 -18.26 -4.26 12.93
N ASN A 132 -17.14 -3.56 13.14
CA ASN A 132 -17.10 -2.15 13.51
C ASN A 132 -16.83 -1.30 12.25
N ILE A 133 -17.84 -0.62 11.78
CA ILE A 133 -17.75 0.24 10.59
C ILE A 133 -16.74 1.38 10.80
N LYS A 134 -16.62 1.88 12.01
CA LYS A 134 -15.68 2.94 12.37
C LYS A 134 -14.23 2.50 12.16
N ASP A 135 -13.86 1.32 12.64
CA ASP A 135 -12.52 0.74 12.46
C ASP A 135 -12.21 0.52 10.97
N ALA A 136 -13.19 0.00 10.22
CA ALA A 136 -13.06 -0.20 8.78
C ALA A 136 -12.81 1.12 8.03
N PHE A 137 -13.53 2.19 8.37
CA PHE A 137 -13.31 3.50 7.77
C PHE A 137 -12.00 4.15 8.21
N THR A 138 -11.53 3.91 9.43
CA THR A 138 -10.24 4.41 9.89
C THR A 138 -9.09 3.77 9.11
N VAL A 139 -9.12 2.45 8.92
CA VAL A 139 -8.12 1.75 8.09
C VAL A 139 -8.19 2.23 6.64
N ALA A 140 -9.38 2.25 6.05
CA ALA A 140 -9.56 2.69 4.67
C ALA A 140 -9.17 4.16 4.46
N GLY A 141 -9.45 5.03 5.42
CA GLY A 141 -9.05 6.44 5.42
C GLY A 141 -7.54 6.61 5.47
N GLY A 142 -6.85 5.82 6.29
CA GLY A 142 -5.40 5.76 6.33
C GLY A 142 -4.80 5.33 4.99
N ILE A 143 -5.35 4.25 4.40
CA ILE A 143 -4.93 3.77 3.08
C ILE A 143 -5.20 4.84 2.00
N ALA A 144 -6.34 5.48 1.99
CA ALA A 144 -6.63 6.57 1.05
C ALA A 144 -5.67 7.74 1.22
N LEU A 145 -5.28 8.09 2.45
CA LEU A 145 -4.36 9.18 2.73
C LEU A 145 -2.94 8.88 2.20
N GLN A 146 -2.45 7.64 2.33
CA GLN A 146 -1.14 7.23 1.81
C GLN A 146 -1.12 7.07 0.29
N ASN A 147 -2.22 6.61 -0.31
CA ASN A 147 -2.34 6.42 -1.74
C ASN A 147 -2.21 7.72 -2.55
N LEU A 148 -2.51 8.86 -1.93
CA LEU A 148 -2.36 10.17 -2.56
C LEU A 148 -0.89 10.46 -2.90
N PRO A 149 0.08 10.40 -1.96
CA PRO A 149 1.51 10.42 -2.25
C PRO A 149 1.98 9.33 -3.23
N GLU A 150 1.52 8.10 -3.07
CA GLU A 150 1.98 6.98 -3.89
C GLU A 150 1.55 7.13 -5.35
N GLY A 151 0.30 7.48 -5.60
CA GLY A 151 -0.18 7.79 -6.95
C GLY A 151 0.61 8.93 -7.60
N MET A 152 1.03 9.92 -6.83
CA MET A 152 1.80 11.04 -7.34
C MET A 152 3.22 10.62 -7.78
N ILE A 153 3.86 9.74 -7.03
CA ILE A 153 5.26 9.33 -7.27
C ILE A 153 5.43 8.48 -8.53
N ILE A 154 4.43 7.72 -8.94
CA ILE A 154 4.46 6.89 -10.15
C ILE A 154 4.71 7.74 -11.41
N ILE A 155 4.22 8.97 -11.45
CA ILE A 155 4.12 9.77 -12.67
C ILE A 155 5.48 10.23 -13.19
N ALA A 156 6.29 10.84 -12.33
CA ALA A 156 7.55 11.46 -12.76
C ALA A 156 8.56 10.44 -13.34
N PRO A 157 8.82 9.27 -12.74
CA PRO A 157 9.71 8.26 -13.31
C PRO A 157 9.23 7.74 -14.66
N MET A 158 7.93 7.49 -14.83
CA MET A 158 7.39 7.00 -16.09
C MET A 158 7.55 8.00 -17.22
N LEU A 159 7.22 9.27 -16.97
CA LEU A 159 7.39 10.34 -17.95
C LEU A 159 8.87 10.55 -18.30
N SER A 160 9.77 10.49 -17.32
CA SER A 160 11.21 10.62 -17.52
C SER A 160 11.81 9.46 -18.33
N ALA A 161 11.22 8.27 -18.27
CA ALA A 161 11.59 7.13 -19.11
C ALA A 161 10.98 7.20 -20.52
N GLY A 162 10.32 8.29 -20.89
CA GLY A 162 9.73 8.47 -22.22
C GLY A 162 8.37 7.78 -22.42
N ILE A 163 7.75 7.29 -21.33
CA ILE A 163 6.42 6.68 -21.40
C ILE A 163 5.38 7.80 -21.56
N SER A 164 4.47 7.63 -22.52
CA SER A 164 3.45 8.66 -22.80
C SER A 164 2.51 8.84 -21.61
N ALA A 165 2.00 10.05 -21.40
CA ALA A 165 1.05 10.39 -20.33
C ALA A 165 -0.16 9.45 -20.29
N LYS A 166 -0.67 9.05 -21.47
CA LYS A 166 -1.79 8.09 -21.55
C LYS A 166 -1.43 6.72 -20.98
N ARG A 167 -0.25 6.18 -21.31
CA ARG A 167 0.22 4.89 -20.77
C ARG A 167 0.51 4.98 -19.27
N THR A 168 1.09 6.09 -18.82
CA THR A 168 1.33 6.36 -17.40
C THR A 168 0.01 6.35 -16.61
N MET A 169 -1.02 7.05 -17.09
CA MET A 169 -2.34 7.04 -16.46
C MET A 169 -2.99 5.65 -16.48
N LEU A 170 -2.86 4.91 -17.59
CA LEU A 170 -3.38 3.54 -17.65
C LEU A 170 -2.69 2.60 -16.66
N SER A 171 -1.39 2.76 -16.43
CA SER A 171 -0.68 2.01 -15.39
C SER A 171 -1.21 2.35 -14.00
N ALA A 172 -1.41 3.63 -13.68
CA ALA A 172 -1.99 4.04 -12.41
C ALA A 172 -3.43 3.50 -12.22
N ILE A 173 -4.25 3.49 -13.27
CA ILE A 173 -5.58 2.85 -13.22
C ILE A 173 -5.44 1.34 -13.00
N GLY A 174 -4.44 0.70 -13.59
CA GLY A 174 -4.15 -0.71 -13.39
C GLY A 174 -3.85 -1.05 -11.93
N THR A 175 -3.07 -0.23 -11.23
CA THR A 175 -2.79 -0.42 -9.79
C THR A 175 -4.06 -0.28 -8.96
N VAL A 176 -4.92 0.68 -9.27
CA VAL A 176 -6.23 0.87 -8.62
C VAL A 176 -7.15 -0.34 -8.82
N VAL A 177 -7.17 -0.92 -10.02
CA VAL A 177 -7.98 -2.13 -10.28
C VAL A 177 -7.51 -3.29 -9.38
N ILE A 178 -6.19 -3.46 -9.21
CA ILE A 178 -5.62 -4.48 -8.31
C ILE A 178 -6.03 -4.22 -6.86
N GLU A 179 -6.00 -2.98 -6.43
CA GLU A 179 -6.42 -2.57 -5.09
C GLU A 179 -7.92 -2.85 -4.83
N ILE A 180 -8.79 -2.52 -5.80
CA ILE A 180 -10.23 -2.85 -5.73
C ILE A 180 -10.45 -4.36 -5.63
N ILE A 181 -9.72 -5.15 -6.43
CA ILE A 181 -9.76 -6.62 -6.36
C ILE A 181 -9.33 -7.08 -4.96
N GLY A 182 -8.24 -6.54 -4.43
CA GLY A 182 -7.77 -6.81 -3.07
C GLY A 182 -8.84 -6.52 -2.02
N THR A 183 -9.51 -5.36 -2.09
CA THR A 183 -10.59 -4.97 -1.17
C THR A 183 -11.75 -5.97 -1.19
N LEU A 184 -12.15 -6.40 -2.37
CA LEU A 184 -13.21 -7.40 -2.49
C LEU A 184 -12.77 -8.77 -1.95
N LEU A 185 -11.55 -9.20 -2.26
CA LEU A 185 -11.00 -10.46 -1.76
C LEU A 185 -10.93 -10.47 -0.23
N GLY A 186 -10.41 -9.39 0.39
CA GLY A 186 -10.32 -9.23 1.83
C GLY A 186 -11.72 -9.27 2.48
N TYR A 187 -12.66 -8.52 1.96
CA TYR A 187 -14.04 -8.49 2.44
C TYR A 187 -14.71 -9.86 2.38
N TYR A 188 -14.65 -10.54 1.23
CA TYR A 188 -15.29 -11.85 1.09
C TYR A 188 -14.62 -12.91 1.95
N ALA A 189 -13.29 -12.91 2.08
CA ALA A 189 -12.58 -13.85 2.92
C ALA A 189 -13.09 -13.83 4.38
N VAL A 190 -13.21 -12.66 4.98
CA VAL A 190 -13.67 -12.52 6.37
C VAL A 190 -15.18 -12.67 6.52
N THR A 191 -15.95 -12.39 5.47
CA THR A 191 -17.42 -12.59 5.48
C THR A 191 -17.77 -14.07 5.42
N ILE A 192 -16.99 -14.90 4.71
CA ILE A 192 -17.20 -16.35 4.59
C ILE A 192 -16.86 -17.04 5.92
N SER A 193 -15.83 -16.61 6.62
CA SER A 193 -15.40 -17.24 7.88
C SER A 193 -14.75 -16.23 8.83
N GLY A 194 -15.46 -15.90 9.91
CA GLY A 194 -14.92 -15.04 10.98
C GLY A 194 -13.72 -15.66 11.71
N ILE A 195 -13.53 -16.99 11.62
CA ILE A 195 -12.37 -17.69 12.21
C ILE A 195 -11.06 -17.24 11.53
N ILE A 196 -11.14 -16.87 10.25
CA ILE A 196 -9.99 -16.41 9.46
C ILE A 196 -9.61 -14.98 9.80
N LEU A 197 -10.51 -14.19 10.38
CA LEU A 197 -10.35 -12.76 10.60
C LEU A 197 -9.03 -12.40 11.31
N PRO A 198 -8.66 -12.99 12.47
CA PRO A 198 -7.42 -12.62 13.14
C PRO A 198 -6.18 -12.87 12.27
N PHE A 199 -6.13 -14.01 11.60
CA PHE A 199 -5.03 -14.33 10.69
C PHE A 199 -4.99 -13.40 9.48
N ALA A 200 -6.14 -13.08 8.88
CA ALA A 200 -6.23 -12.19 7.72
C ALA A 200 -5.80 -10.74 8.05
N LEU A 201 -6.21 -10.23 9.23
CA LEU A 201 -5.76 -8.94 9.75
C LEU A 201 -4.24 -8.93 9.95
N ALA A 202 -3.69 -9.94 10.62
CA ALA A 202 -2.26 -10.04 10.85
C ALA A 202 -1.45 -10.21 9.57
N LEU A 203 -1.98 -10.98 8.61
CA LEU A 203 -1.36 -11.16 7.29
C LEU A 203 -1.29 -9.83 6.55
N ALA A 204 -2.40 -9.09 6.47
CA ALA A 204 -2.44 -7.78 5.83
C ALA A 204 -1.50 -6.78 6.54
N GLY A 205 -1.50 -6.75 7.88
CA GLY A 205 -0.55 -5.94 8.65
C GLY A 205 0.91 -6.32 8.38
N GLY A 206 1.21 -7.61 8.30
CA GLY A 206 2.55 -8.12 8.01
C GLY A 206 3.05 -7.78 6.60
N THR A 207 2.18 -7.81 5.58
CA THR A 207 2.53 -7.36 4.22
C THR A 207 2.90 -5.88 4.22
N MET A 208 2.10 -5.02 4.86
CA MET A 208 2.37 -3.59 4.93
C MET A 208 3.65 -3.29 5.71
N LEU A 209 3.90 -3.97 6.85
CA LEU A 209 5.13 -3.80 7.61
C LEU A 209 6.38 -4.19 6.79
N TYR A 210 6.29 -5.25 5.98
CA TYR A 210 7.37 -5.64 5.08
C TYR A 210 7.68 -4.54 4.06
N VAL A 211 6.67 -4.07 3.34
CA VAL A 211 6.81 -3.01 2.33
C VAL A 211 7.43 -1.73 2.93
N ILE A 212 6.95 -1.30 4.10
CA ILE A 212 7.48 -0.11 4.78
C ILE A 212 8.97 -0.30 5.09
N SER A 213 9.34 -1.46 5.65
CA SER A 213 10.68 -1.71 6.17
C SER A 213 11.70 -2.00 5.08
N ASP A 214 11.33 -2.77 4.06
CA ASP A 214 12.24 -3.25 3.02
C ASP A 214 12.35 -2.29 1.85
N GLU A 215 11.31 -1.51 1.57
CA GLU A 215 11.25 -0.69 0.38
C GLU A 215 11.13 0.80 0.67
N ILE A 216 10.08 1.24 1.40
CA ILE A 216 9.78 2.68 1.49
C ILE A 216 10.82 3.41 2.37
N ILE A 217 11.13 2.88 3.55
CA ILE A 217 12.13 3.51 4.43
C ILE A 217 13.50 3.57 3.74
N PRO A 218 14.06 2.48 3.17
CA PRO A 218 15.33 2.56 2.47
C PRO A 218 15.31 3.53 1.29
N ALA A 219 14.23 3.55 0.49
CA ALA A 219 14.13 4.42 -0.67
C ALA A 219 14.09 5.91 -0.31
N THR A 220 13.50 6.27 0.82
CA THR A 220 13.28 7.67 1.24
C THR A 220 14.40 8.24 2.07
N HIS A 221 15.22 7.39 2.72
CA HIS A 221 16.33 7.80 3.58
C HIS A 221 17.65 7.88 2.80
N THR A 222 17.63 8.56 1.67
CA THR A 222 18.76 8.74 0.76
C THR A 222 18.98 10.21 0.43
N ASP A 223 20.08 10.51 -0.23
CA ASP A 223 20.37 11.83 -0.85
C ASP A 223 20.39 13.01 0.14
N GLY A 224 20.78 12.80 1.40
CA GLY A 224 20.85 13.84 2.44
C GLY A 224 19.49 14.30 2.96
N CYS A 225 18.47 13.46 2.79
CA CYS A 225 17.09 13.74 3.23
C CYS A 225 16.70 12.99 4.50
N GLU A 226 17.60 12.19 5.07
CA GLU A 226 17.30 11.19 6.12
C GLU A 226 16.55 11.81 7.32
N ARG A 227 17.02 12.97 7.80
CA ARG A 227 16.35 13.64 8.93
C ARG A 227 14.94 14.13 8.56
N SER A 228 14.79 14.75 7.38
CA SER A 228 13.49 15.24 6.91
C SER A 228 12.51 14.10 6.68
N ALA A 229 12.99 12.99 6.12
CA ALA A 229 12.24 11.77 5.91
C ALA A 229 11.76 11.19 7.26
N THR A 230 12.66 11.07 8.25
CA THR A 230 12.32 10.57 9.59
C THR A 230 11.23 11.41 10.26
N PHE A 231 11.38 12.75 10.28
CA PHE A 231 10.35 13.60 10.89
C PHE A 231 9.03 13.59 10.11
N SER A 232 9.07 13.44 8.80
CA SER A 232 7.88 13.30 7.97
C SER A 232 7.14 11.99 8.25
N LEU A 233 7.89 10.89 8.45
CA LEU A 233 7.33 9.60 8.86
C LEU A 233 6.63 9.73 10.23
N PHE A 234 7.27 10.38 11.21
CA PHE A 234 6.62 10.61 12.51
C PHE A 234 5.36 11.45 12.38
N LEU A 235 5.36 12.47 11.52
CA LEU A 235 4.18 13.28 11.26
C LEU A 235 3.04 12.43 10.68
N GLY A 236 3.32 11.59 9.68
CA GLY A 236 2.34 10.68 9.10
C GLY A 236 1.77 9.70 10.13
N PHE A 237 2.65 9.12 10.95
CA PHE A 237 2.25 8.27 12.06
C PHE A 237 1.31 8.98 13.04
N CYS A 238 1.66 10.21 13.46
CA CYS A 238 0.84 11.01 14.38
C CYS A 238 -0.51 11.39 13.75
N VAL A 239 -0.56 11.71 12.46
CA VAL A 239 -1.81 12.02 11.75
C VAL A 239 -2.73 10.80 11.77
N MET A 240 -2.22 9.62 11.44
CA MET A 240 -3.02 8.39 11.48
C MET A 240 -3.45 8.03 12.91
N LEU A 241 -2.58 8.23 13.90
CA LEU A 241 -2.92 8.05 15.31
C LEU A 241 -4.08 8.98 15.73
N ALA A 242 -4.03 10.25 15.31
CA ALA A 242 -5.09 11.20 15.57
C ALA A 242 -6.40 10.80 14.86
N MET A 243 -6.33 10.34 13.61
CA MET A 243 -7.50 9.81 12.91
C MET A 243 -8.12 8.64 13.68
N ASN A 244 -7.31 7.69 14.14
CA ASN A 244 -7.81 6.55 14.91
C ASN A 244 -8.43 6.96 16.26
N PHE A 245 -7.93 8.02 16.87
CA PHE A 245 -8.45 8.50 18.17
C PHE A 245 -9.77 9.25 18.03
N TYR A 246 -9.94 10.08 16.99
CA TYR A 246 -11.12 10.93 16.83
C TYR A 246 -12.24 10.31 15.98
N LEU A 247 -11.93 9.37 15.08
CA LEU A 247 -12.92 8.63 14.30
C LEU A 247 -13.38 7.35 15.02
#